data_9ee4881d505f283acd8d38ea0e0e4334
#
_entry.id   9ee4881d505f283acd8d38ea0e0e4334
#
_cell.length_a   1.000
_cell.length_b   1.000
_cell.length_c   1.000
_cell.angle_alpha   90.00
_cell.angle_beta   90.00
_cell.angle_gamma   90.00
#
_symmetry.space_group_name_H-M   'P 1'
#
loop_
_entity.id
_entity.type
_entity.pdbx_description
1 polymer ?
#
loop_
_entity_poly.entity_id
_entity_poly.type
_entity_poly.pdbx_seq_one_letter_code
_entity_poly.pdbx_strand_id
1 'polypeptide(L)'
;MNGNEQDSMNMSPNDTSAKGGKSATAGVQFKNGQAAMLKRIVKQTYVFVIVGVVCFLLFIASNIQYSMVQDKQLSCTKYLNQYRLGSKTLTSAVQSYAVTGDITYYNAYMKELNEDKNRDIAWEGLKKCNLTDDEWSQLEHISGLSDGLVPLEEEAMQQVKNGNTQKATEAVFGNSYEQTVQEITTETDTII
;
A
#
# COMPACT_ATOMS: atom_id res chain seq x y z
N MET A 1 -75.20 77.31 -51.07
CA MET A 1 -76.39 76.49 -51.25
C MET A 1 -76.29 75.36 -50.23
N ASN A 2 -77.04 75.58 -49.18
CA ASN A 2 -78.02 74.69 -48.51
C ASN A 2 -77.48 73.32 -48.13
N GLY A 3 -77.64 72.88 -46.97
CA GLY A 3 -78.49 73.17 -45.81
C GLY A 3 -78.34 71.99 -44.90
N ASN A 4 -78.41 72.28 -43.65
CA ASN A 4 -79.25 71.66 -42.63
C ASN A 4 -79.25 70.11 -42.51
N GLU A 5 -79.37 69.53 -41.42
CA GLU A 5 -79.90 69.80 -40.07
C GLU A 5 -79.60 68.52 -39.25
N GLN A 6 -79.20 68.69 -38.00
CA GLN A 6 -79.80 68.17 -36.78
C GLN A 6 -80.43 66.74 -36.84
N ASP A 7 -80.12 65.90 -35.94
CA ASP A 7 -80.72 65.78 -34.64
C ASP A 7 -80.11 64.70 -33.73
N SER A 8 -79.87 65.16 -32.57
CA SER A 8 -80.09 64.74 -31.20
C SER A 8 -80.20 63.25 -30.83
N MET A 9 -79.49 63.00 -29.75
CA MET A 9 -79.84 62.19 -28.58
C MET A 9 -80.06 60.69 -28.73
N ASN A 10 -79.18 59.86 -28.10
CA ASN A 10 -79.62 59.36 -26.77
C ASN A 10 -78.48 58.65 -26.01
N MET A 11 -78.46 58.93 -24.74
CA MET A 11 -77.70 58.35 -23.68
C MET A 11 -77.98 56.85 -23.51
N SER A 12 -76.99 56.07 -23.17
CA SER A 12 -76.90 55.33 -21.88
C SER A 12 -75.66 54.48 -21.76
N PRO A 13 -75.15 54.28 -20.52
CA PRO A 13 -73.79 53.77 -20.26
C PRO A 13 -73.82 52.29 -19.91
N ASN A 14 -72.71 51.78 -19.84
CA ASN A 14 -72.26 50.49 -19.25
C ASN A 14 -71.73 49.48 -20.27
N ASP A 15 -70.42 49.34 -20.25
CA ASP A 15 -69.79 48.10 -19.82
C ASP A 15 -68.25 48.25 -19.91
N THR A 16 -67.68 48.85 -18.89
CA THR A 16 -66.24 48.76 -18.61
C THR A 16 -66.08 47.90 -17.37
N SER A 17 -66.10 46.56 -17.58
CA SER A 17 -65.58 45.66 -16.54
C SER A 17 -65.50 44.24 -17.10
N ALA A 18 -64.33 43.83 -17.65
CA ALA A 18 -63.89 42.45 -17.74
C ALA A 18 -62.65 42.26 -18.62
N LYS A 19 -61.54 42.98 -18.41
CA LYS A 19 -60.29 42.68 -19.06
C LYS A 19 -59.05 42.72 -18.16
N GLY A 20 -59.19 43.00 -16.85
CA GLY A 20 -58.11 43.14 -15.89
C GLY A 20 -57.75 41.85 -15.14
N GLY A 21 -58.65 40.86 -15.08
CA GLY A 21 -58.45 39.67 -14.19
C GLY A 21 -57.62 38.50 -14.74
N LYS A 22 -57.54 38.34 -16.05
CA LYS A 22 -56.81 37.16 -16.62
C LYS A 22 -55.32 37.37 -16.81
N SER A 23 -54.84 38.61 -16.91
CA SER A 23 -53.38 38.87 -17.07
C SER A 23 -52.61 38.80 -15.76
N ALA A 24 -53.26 39.25 -14.63
CA ALA A 24 -52.57 39.17 -13.33
C ALA A 24 -52.47 37.75 -12.78
N THR A 25 -53.50 36.92 -12.99
CA THR A 25 -53.48 35.50 -12.54
C THR A 25 -52.50 34.67 -13.34
N ALA A 26 -52.29 34.88 -14.63
CA ALA A 26 -51.33 34.21 -15.47
C ALA A 26 -49.89 34.58 -15.07
N GLY A 27 -49.59 35.82 -14.73
CA GLY A 27 -48.28 36.28 -14.26
C GLY A 27 -47.90 35.70 -12.90
N VAL A 28 -48.86 35.54 -11.98
CA VAL A 28 -48.63 34.92 -10.65
C VAL A 28 -48.41 33.42 -10.76
N GLN A 29 -49.14 32.70 -11.62
CA GLN A 29 -48.94 31.28 -11.87
C GLN A 29 -47.56 31.00 -12.53
N PHE A 30 -47.12 31.87 -13.45
CA PHE A 30 -45.78 31.73 -14.09
C PHE A 30 -44.64 31.93 -13.10
N LYS A 31 -44.72 32.93 -12.23
CA LYS A 31 -43.76 33.17 -11.14
C LYS A 31 -43.72 32.02 -10.13
N ASN A 32 -44.84 31.42 -9.78
CA ASN A 32 -44.90 30.28 -8.86
C ASN A 32 -44.32 28.99 -9.48
N GLY A 33 -44.53 28.77 -10.79
CA GLY A 33 -43.94 27.67 -11.53
C GLY A 33 -42.41 27.77 -11.60
N GLN A 34 -41.88 28.97 -11.89
CA GLN A 34 -40.43 29.21 -11.91
C GLN A 34 -39.81 29.06 -10.53
N ALA A 35 -40.43 29.54 -9.47
CA ALA A 35 -39.94 29.37 -8.09
C ALA A 35 -39.93 27.89 -7.65
N ALA A 36 -40.93 27.10 -8.05
CA ALA A 36 -40.97 25.66 -7.78
C ALA A 36 -39.89 24.88 -8.55
N MET A 37 -39.63 25.26 -9.80
CA MET A 37 -38.58 24.68 -10.64
C MET A 37 -37.20 25.01 -10.08
N LEU A 38 -36.94 26.24 -9.67
CA LEU A 38 -35.71 26.71 -9.04
C LEU A 38 -35.43 25.94 -7.75
N LYS A 39 -36.45 25.76 -6.89
CA LYS A 39 -36.29 24.95 -5.66
C LYS A 39 -35.96 23.50 -5.94
N ARG A 40 -36.49 22.89 -7.00
CA ARG A 40 -36.14 21.52 -7.40
C ARG A 40 -34.69 21.44 -7.87
N ILE A 41 -34.22 22.36 -8.69
CA ILE A 41 -32.85 22.42 -9.18
C ILE A 41 -31.87 22.58 -8.01
N VAL A 42 -32.14 23.54 -7.10
CA VAL A 42 -31.30 23.76 -5.91
C VAL A 42 -31.24 22.52 -5.03
N LYS A 43 -32.38 21.86 -4.78
CA LYS A 43 -32.41 20.62 -4.01
C LYS A 43 -31.59 19.48 -4.68
N GLN A 44 -31.73 19.36 -6.01
CA GLN A 44 -31.00 18.33 -6.77
C GLN A 44 -29.49 18.60 -6.78
N THR A 45 -29.10 19.88 -6.95
CA THR A 45 -27.68 20.30 -6.86
C THR A 45 -27.12 20.00 -5.47
N TYR A 46 -27.86 20.27 -4.40
CA TYR A 46 -27.42 19.97 -3.03
C TYR A 46 -27.20 18.46 -2.79
N VAL A 47 -28.10 17.63 -3.33
CA VAL A 47 -27.93 16.16 -3.28
C VAL A 47 -26.67 15.71 -4.00
N PHE A 48 -26.41 16.25 -5.20
CA PHE A 48 -25.17 15.93 -5.94
C PHE A 48 -23.91 16.36 -5.19
N VAL A 49 -23.91 17.52 -4.54
CA VAL A 49 -22.79 17.99 -3.73
C VAL A 49 -22.56 17.06 -2.54
N ILE A 50 -23.61 16.63 -1.84
CA ILE A 50 -23.49 15.69 -0.72
C ILE A 50 -22.92 14.36 -1.20
N VAL A 51 -23.45 13.80 -2.30
CA VAL A 51 -22.95 12.55 -2.88
C VAL A 51 -21.48 12.70 -3.27
N GLY A 52 -21.09 13.81 -3.89
CA GLY A 52 -19.70 14.11 -4.24
C GLY A 52 -18.79 14.14 -3.03
N VAL A 53 -19.20 14.79 -1.94
CA VAL A 53 -18.42 14.82 -0.69
C VAL A 53 -18.27 13.43 -0.08
N VAL A 54 -19.36 12.64 -0.05
CA VAL A 54 -19.32 11.27 0.47
C VAL A 54 -18.37 10.41 -0.36
N CYS A 55 -18.44 10.45 -1.69
CA CYS A 55 -17.53 9.74 -2.58
C CYS A 55 -16.08 10.16 -2.35
N PHE A 56 -15.82 11.44 -2.16
CA PHE A 56 -14.48 11.96 -1.90
C PHE A 56 -13.92 11.45 -0.56
N LEU A 57 -14.75 11.42 0.50
CA LEU A 57 -14.34 10.87 1.79
C LEU A 57 -14.05 9.37 1.72
N LEU A 58 -14.87 8.61 0.98
CA LEU A 58 -14.62 7.18 0.74
C LEU A 58 -13.33 6.96 -0.05
N PHE A 59 -13.04 7.80 -1.04
CA PHE A 59 -11.80 7.74 -1.81
C PHE A 59 -10.58 8.00 -0.91
N ILE A 60 -10.62 9.01 -0.03
CA ILE A 60 -9.53 9.27 0.93
C ILE A 60 -9.35 8.09 1.88
N ALA A 61 -10.42 7.55 2.45
CA ALA A 61 -10.35 6.39 3.35
C ALA A 61 -9.73 5.17 2.66
N SER A 62 -10.12 4.89 1.42
CA SER A 62 -9.55 3.80 0.61
C SER A 62 -8.06 4.00 0.35
N ASN A 63 -7.61 5.21 0.02
CA ASN A 63 -6.20 5.50 -0.20
C ASN A 63 -5.36 5.33 1.07
N ILE A 64 -5.87 5.72 2.25
CA ILE A 64 -5.17 5.53 3.53
C ILE A 64 -5.00 4.04 3.84
N GLN A 65 -6.04 3.22 3.64
CA GLN A 65 -5.94 1.77 3.84
C GLN A 65 -4.93 1.13 2.89
N TYR A 66 -4.95 1.53 1.62
CA TYR A 66 -4.01 1.01 0.62
C TYR A 66 -2.55 1.36 0.98
N SER A 67 -2.28 2.59 1.41
CA SER A 67 -0.94 3.02 1.85
C SER A 67 -0.45 2.20 3.05
N MET A 68 -1.30 1.95 4.05
CA MET A 68 -0.92 1.18 5.24
C MET A 68 -0.59 -0.29 4.92
N VAL A 69 -1.27 -0.90 3.94
CA VAL A 69 -0.98 -2.27 3.49
C VAL A 69 0.36 -2.31 2.75
N GLN A 70 0.61 -1.34 1.86
CA GLN A 70 1.89 -1.26 1.14
C GLN A 70 3.08 -1.04 2.08
N ASP A 71 2.96 -0.17 3.08
CA ASP A 71 4.02 0.08 4.06
C ASP A 71 4.37 -1.19 4.86
N LYS A 72 3.38 -2.00 5.20
CA LYS A 72 3.60 -3.28 5.87
C LYS A 72 4.31 -4.29 4.97
N GLN A 73 3.87 -4.44 3.72
CA GLN A 73 4.52 -5.35 2.75
C GLN A 73 5.97 -4.94 2.50
N LEU A 74 6.22 -3.65 2.30
CA LEU A 74 7.57 -3.13 2.12
C LEU A 74 8.46 -3.41 3.33
N SER A 75 7.93 -3.28 4.55
CA SER A 75 8.65 -3.58 5.78
C SER A 75 9.00 -5.07 5.88
N CYS A 76 8.07 -5.97 5.54
CA CYS A 76 8.31 -7.41 5.52
C CYS A 76 9.38 -7.80 4.51
N THR A 77 9.29 -7.30 3.28
CA THR A 77 10.32 -7.52 2.25
C THR A 77 11.70 -7.01 2.71
N LYS A 78 11.74 -5.87 3.40
CA LYS A 78 12.98 -5.34 3.97
C LYS A 78 13.59 -6.28 5.00
N TYR A 79 12.79 -6.85 5.91
CA TYR A 79 13.29 -7.79 6.91
C TYR A 79 13.73 -9.12 6.28
N LEU A 80 13.01 -9.65 5.27
CA LEU A 80 13.44 -10.83 4.52
C LEU A 80 14.79 -10.60 3.83
N ASN A 81 14.96 -9.45 3.19
CA ASN A 81 16.24 -9.08 2.58
C ASN A 81 17.35 -8.90 3.62
N GLN A 82 17.06 -8.38 4.80
CA GLN A 82 18.01 -8.24 5.89
C GLN A 82 18.44 -9.62 6.44
N TYR A 83 17.50 -10.56 6.59
CA TYR A 83 17.79 -11.94 6.96
C TYR A 83 18.71 -12.61 5.96
N ARG A 84 18.37 -12.47 4.66
CA ARG A 84 19.20 -13.00 3.56
C ARG A 84 20.61 -12.39 3.55
N LEU A 85 20.72 -11.09 3.77
CA LEU A 85 22.01 -10.40 3.83
C LEU A 85 22.87 -10.93 4.98
N GLY A 86 22.30 -11.08 6.18
CA GLY A 86 22.99 -11.63 7.33
C GLY A 86 23.50 -13.05 7.08
N SER A 87 22.63 -13.93 6.56
CA SER A 87 23.03 -15.31 6.20
C SER A 87 24.13 -15.34 5.16
N LYS A 88 24.03 -14.54 4.10
CA LYS A 88 25.06 -14.44 3.06
C LYS A 88 26.40 -13.89 3.60
N THR A 89 26.34 -12.95 4.53
CA THR A 89 27.53 -12.36 5.17
C THR A 89 28.28 -13.45 5.96
N LEU A 90 27.58 -14.25 6.76
CA LEU A 90 28.17 -15.36 7.52
C LEU A 90 28.81 -16.38 6.58
N THR A 91 28.06 -16.90 5.60
CA THR A 91 28.57 -17.86 4.62
C THR A 91 29.79 -17.34 3.88
N SER A 92 29.74 -16.12 3.33
CA SER A 92 30.87 -15.55 2.58
C SER A 92 32.10 -15.32 3.46
N ALA A 93 31.89 -14.91 4.70
CA ALA A 93 32.98 -14.67 5.65
C ALA A 93 33.70 -15.98 6.03
N VAL A 94 32.94 -17.03 6.39
CA VAL A 94 33.54 -18.31 6.76
C VAL A 94 34.23 -18.97 5.57
N GLN A 95 33.64 -18.93 4.38
CA GLN A 95 34.26 -19.46 3.15
C GLN A 95 35.56 -18.73 2.80
N SER A 96 35.54 -17.38 2.88
CA SER A 96 36.75 -16.57 2.65
C SER A 96 37.83 -16.85 3.69
N TYR A 97 37.45 -17.02 4.95
CA TYR A 97 38.39 -17.39 6.02
C TYR A 97 39.00 -18.78 5.81
N ALA A 98 38.17 -19.75 5.43
CA ALA A 98 38.64 -21.13 5.16
C ALA A 98 39.68 -21.21 4.04
N VAL A 99 39.53 -20.41 2.99
CA VAL A 99 40.44 -20.36 1.85
C VAL A 99 41.72 -19.58 2.15
N THR A 100 41.57 -18.40 2.80
CA THR A 100 42.68 -17.44 2.91
C THR A 100 43.42 -17.49 4.24
N GLY A 101 42.76 -17.94 5.30
CA GLY A 101 43.26 -17.84 6.67
C GLY A 101 43.34 -16.38 7.19
N ASP A 102 42.81 -15.40 6.43
CA ASP A 102 42.88 -13.98 6.83
C ASP A 102 41.88 -13.68 7.95
N ILE A 103 42.43 -13.26 9.08
CA ILE A 103 41.66 -12.94 10.31
C ILE A 103 40.56 -11.90 10.08
N THR A 104 40.68 -11.08 9.06
CA THR A 104 39.68 -10.08 8.70
C THR A 104 38.33 -10.73 8.43
N TYR A 105 38.30 -11.87 7.75
CA TYR A 105 37.07 -12.60 7.46
C TYR A 105 36.49 -13.28 8.71
N TYR A 106 37.34 -13.84 9.58
CA TYR A 106 36.90 -14.32 10.88
C TYR A 106 36.23 -13.21 11.70
N ASN A 107 36.86 -12.04 11.75
CA ASN A 107 36.27 -10.87 12.45
C ASN A 107 34.98 -10.42 11.82
N ALA A 108 34.82 -10.46 10.50
CA ALA A 108 33.57 -10.14 9.82
C ALA A 108 32.45 -11.13 10.18
N TYR A 109 32.76 -12.44 10.26
CA TYR A 109 31.82 -13.45 10.74
C TYR A 109 31.37 -13.17 12.17
N MET A 110 32.33 -12.95 13.06
CA MET A 110 32.04 -12.69 14.49
C MET A 110 31.29 -11.36 14.71
N LYS A 111 31.56 -10.37 13.88
CA LYS A 111 30.83 -9.09 13.90
C LYS A 111 29.36 -9.26 13.52
N GLU A 112 29.07 -9.97 12.42
CA GLU A 112 27.69 -10.28 12.05
C GLU A 112 26.96 -11.04 13.14
N LEU A 113 27.61 -12.05 13.74
CA LEU A 113 27.02 -12.90 14.76
C LEU A 113 26.74 -12.17 16.07
N ASN A 114 27.64 -11.28 16.51
CA ASN A 114 27.59 -10.71 17.87
C ASN A 114 27.18 -9.24 17.91
N GLU A 115 27.43 -8.46 16.84
CA GLU A 115 27.22 -7.02 16.81
C GLU A 115 26.09 -6.62 15.85
N ASP A 116 26.26 -6.90 14.55
CA ASP A 116 25.33 -6.48 13.51
C ASP A 116 23.99 -7.23 13.60
N LYS A 117 24.03 -8.54 13.90
CA LYS A 117 22.87 -9.41 14.18
C LYS A 117 21.72 -9.25 13.19
N ASN A 118 22.07 -9.11 11.91
CA ASN A 118 21.06 -8.85 10.87
C ASN A 118 19.99 -9.94 10.82
N ARG A 119 20.34 -11.20 11.03
CA ARG A 119 19.37 -12.31 11.09
C ARG A 119 18.41 -12.16 12.26
N ASP A 120 18.92 -11.88 13.46
CA ASP A 120 18.11 -11.76 14.69
C ASP A 120 17.17 -10.56 14.60
N ILE A 121 17.69 -9.41 14.14
CA ILE A 121 16.91 -8.19 13.97
C ILE A 121 15.80 -8.42 12.91
N ALA A 122 16.14 -9.07 11.82
CA ALA A 122 15.18 -9.39 10.77
C ALA A 122 14.10 -10.34 11.29
N TRP A 123 14.47 -11.38 12.04
CA TRP A 123 13.55 -12.34 12.64
C TRP A 123 12.53 -11.67 13.56
N GLU A 124 12.99 -10.79 14.45
CA GLU A 124 12.12 -10.01 15.32
C GLU A 124 11.24 -9.01 14.54
N GLY A 125 11.72 -8.53 13.41
CA GLY A 125 10.94 -7.70 12.49
C GLY A 125 9.84 -8.50 11.77
N LEU A 126 10.16 -9.71 11.30
CA LEU A 126 9.23 -10.60 10.62
C LEU A 126 8.08 -11.06 11.51
N LYS A 127 8.32 -11.23 12.82
CA LYS A 127 7.23 -11.51 13.79
C LYS A 127 6.15 -10.44 13.85
N LYS A 128 6.45 -9.22 13.38
CA LYS A 128 5.49 -8.10 13.31
C LYS A 128 4.81 -8.00 11.95
N CYS A 129 5.23 -8.85 10.99
CA CYS A 129 4.64 -8.98 9.68
C CYS A 129 3.41 -9.90 9.75
N ASN A 130 2.47 -9.67 8.86
CA ASN A 130 1.25 -10.48 8.76
C ASN A 130 1.49 -11.64 7.80
N LEU A 131 2.50 -12.47 8.12
CA LEU A 131 2.83 -13.65 7.32
C LEU A 131 1.79 -14.73 7.56
N THR A 132 1.53 -15.54 6.52
CA THR A 132 0.70 -16.73 6.60
C THR A 132 1.41 -17.86 7.36
N ASP A 133 0.67 -18.85 7.82
CA ASP A 133 1.25 -20.02 8.48
C ASP A 133 2.22 -20.78 7.56
N ASP A 134 1.93 -20.82 6.26
CA ASP A 134 2.81 -21.45 5.26
C ASP A 134 4.12 -20.68 5.10
N GLU A 135 4.06 -19.34 5.01
CA GLU A 135 5.26 -18.49 4.95
C GLU A 135 6.10 -18.61 6.23
N TRP A 136 5.46 -18.68 7.39
CA TRP A 136 6.16 -18.92 8.66
C TRP A 136 6.84 -20.27 8.69
N SER A 137 6.16 -21.33 8.28
CA SER A 137 6.72 -22.68 8.23
C SER A 137 7.94 -22.74 7.31
N GLN A 138 7.89 -22.04 6.17
CA GLN A 138 9.02 -21.93 5.25
C GLN A 138 10.20 -21.16 5.86
N LEU A 139 9.95 -20.05 6.55
CA LEU A 139 10.99 -19.29 7.26
C LEU A 139 11.64 -20.10 8.37
N GLU A 140 10.88 -20.86 9.15
CA GLU A 140 11.38 -21.75 10.20
C GLU A 140 12.25 -22.87 9.60
N HIS A 141 11.84 -23.40 8.45
CA HIS A 141 12.65 -24.39 7.72
C HIS A 141 13.99 -23.80 7.27
N ILE A 142 13.97 -22.63 6.64
CA ILE A 142 15.20 -21.90 6.24
C ILE A 142 16.11 -21.61 7.44
N SER A 143 15.53 -21.21 8.56
CA SER A 143 16.29 -20.96 9.80
C SER A 143 16.94 -22.25 10.30
N GLY A 144 16.20 -23.36 10.31
CA GLY A 144 16.72 -24.66 10.70
C GLY A 144 17.87 -25.15 9.81
N LEU A 145 17.75 -24.97 8.49
CA LEU A 145 18.84 -25.26 7.54
C LEU A 145 20.07 -24.42 7.84
N SER A 146 19.88 -23.12 8.07
CA SER A 146 20.97 -22.19 8.37
C SER A 146 21.66 -22.50 9.70
N ASP A 147 20.91 -22.86 10.72
CA ASP A 147 21.45 -23.25 12.02
C ASP A 147 22.18 -24.60 11.93
N GLY A 148 21.77 -25.49 11.03
CA GLY A 148 22.45 -26.74 10.72
C GLY A 148 23.85 -26.57 10.08
N LEU A 149 24.14 -25.41 9.48
CA LEU A 149 25.46 -25.09 8.93
C LEU A 149 26.46 -24.65 9.99
N VAL A 150 26.01 -24.10 11.12
CA VAL A 150 26.88 -23.53 12.16
C VAL A 150 27.95 -24.50 12.66
N PRO A 151 27.69 -25.79 12.96
CA PRO A 151 28.72 -26.71 13.38
C PRO A 151 29.84 -26.91 12.34
N LEU A 152 29.48 -26.92 11.04
CA LEU A 152 30.47 -27.04 9.94
C LEU A 152 31.29 -25.76 9.80
N GLU A 153 30.68 -24.60 9.99
CA GLU A 153 31.36 -23.30 9.98
C GLU A 153 32.34 -23.16 11.15
N GLU A 154 31.91 -23.56 12.35
CA GLU A 154 32.78 -23.59 13.53
C GLU A 154 33.96 -24.56 13.35
N GLU A 155 33.70 -25.75 12.81
CA GLU A 155 34.76 -26.72 12.49
C GLU A 155 35.74 -26.13 11.48
N ALA A 156 35.26 -25.54 10.40
CA ALA A 156 36.11 -24.90 9.39
C ALA A 156 37.00 -23.82 10.01
N MET A 157 36.44 -22.95 10.83
CA MET A 157 37.19 -21.90 11.53
C MET A 157 38.26 -22.49 12.46
N GLN A 158 37.95 -23.58 13.14
CA GLN A 158 38.91 -24.26 14.00
C GLN A 158 40.03 -24.92 13.19
N GLN A 159 39.71 -25.51 12.02
CA GLN A 159 40.73 -26.10 11.13
C GLN A 159 41.69 -25.03 10.60
N VAL A 160 41.22 -23.84 10.24
CA VAL A 160 42.08 -22.71 9.86
C VAL A 160 43.03 -22.34 10.99
N LYS A 161 42.54 -22.21 12.23
CA LYS A 161 43.39 -21.92 13.42
C LYS A 161 44.45 -22.95 13.65
N ASN A 162 44.21 -24.22 13.28
CA ASN A 162 45.14 -25.33 13.39
C ASN A 162 46.09 -25.43 12.18
N GLY A 163 46.02 -24.52 11.21
CA GLY A 163 46.83 -24.54 9.99
C GLY A 163 46.34 -25.49 8.91
N ASN A 164 45.15 -26.08 9.03
CA ASN A 164 44.56 -27.06 8.12
C ASN A 164 43.54 -26.40 7.16
N THR A 165 43.98 -25.46 6.33
CA THR A 165 43.12 -24.73 5.39
C THR A 165 42.43 -25.65 4.39
N GLN A 166 43.05 -26.76 3.99
CA GLN A 166 42.42 -27.73 3.09
C GLN A 166 41.16 -28.34 3.72
N LYS A 167 41.26 -28.83 4.98
CA LYS A 167 40.09 -29.39 5.67
C LYS A 167 39.01 -28.35 5.93
N ALA A 168 39.41 -27.11 6.24
CA ALA A 168 38.49 -26.02 6.40
C ALA A 168 37.72 -25.75 5.11
N THR A 169 38.42 -25.72 3.97
CA THR A 169 37.78 -25.53 2.65
C THR A 169 36.84 -26.69 2.31
N GLU A 170 37.26 -27.94 2.55
CA GLU A 170 36.42 -29.13 2.33
C GLU A 170 35.11 -29.07 3.15
N ALA A 171 35.13 -28.50 4.36
CA ALA A 171 33.95 -28.38 5.21
C ALA A 171 32.93 -27.40 4.65
N VAL A 172 33.35 -26.20 4.15
CA VAL A 172 32.45 -25.12 3.74
C VAL A 172 32.28 -24.97 2.23
N PHE A 173 32.89 -25.83 1.42
CA PHE A 173 32.70 -25.99 -0.02
C PHE A 173 32.32 -27.42 -0.40
N GLY A 174 32.12 -28.29 0.59
CA GLY A 174 31.66 -29.66 0.33
C GLY A 174 30.24 -29.68 -0.21
N ASN A 175 29.92 -30.69 -1.02
CA ASN A 175 28.62 -30.81 -1.69
C ASN A 175 27.42 -30.62 -0.73
N SER A 176 27.50 -31.16 0.48
CA SER A 176 26.40 -31.04 1.45
C SER A 176 26.22 -29.60 1.92
N TYR A 177 27.29 -28.88 2.20
CA TYR A 177 27.25 -27.47 2.62
C TYR A 177 26.70 -26.59 1.49
N GLU A 178 27.24 -26.74 0.27
CA GLU A 178 26.78 -25.95 -0.88
C GLU A 178 25.33 -26.23 -1.26
N GLN A 179 24.88 -27.48 -1.19
CA GLN A 179 23.47 -27.82 -1.41
C GLN A 179 22.57 -27.14 -0.41
N THR A 180 22.91 -27.15 0.88
CA THR A 180 22.13 -26.48 1.92
C THR A 180 22.11 -24.96 1.72
N VAL A 181 23.25 -24.34 1.37
CA VAL A 181 23.32 -22.90 1.06
C VAL A 181 22.46 -22.56 -0.15
N GLN A 182 22.46 -23.40 -1.18
CA GLN A 182 21.63 -23.21 -2.36
C GLN A 182 20.14 -23.37 -2.05
N GLU A 183 19.77 -24.34 -1.23
CA GLU A 183 18.40 -24.54 -0.75
C GLU A 183 17.91 -23.32 0.03
N ILE A 184 18.66 -22.84 1.01
CA ILE A 184 18.37 -21.62 1.77
C ILE A 184 18.14 -20.42 0.82
N THR A 185 19.03 -20.26 -0.18
CA THR A 185 18.93 -19.15 -1.14
C THR A 185 17.67 -19.25 -1.97
N THR A 186 17.40 -20.44 -2.53
CA THR A 186 16.24 -20.68 -3.40
C THR A 186 14.94 -20.49 -2.64
N GLU A 187 14.82 -21.04 -1.43
CA GLU A 187 13.62 -20.90 -0.61
C GLU A 187 13.40 -19.45 -0.17
N THR A 188 14.47 -18.75 0.22
CA THR A 188 14.37 -17.32 0.59
C THR A 188 13.89 -16.47 -0.60
N ASP A 189 14.36 -16.77 -1.81
CA ASP A 189 13.94 -16.04 -3.02
C ASP A 189 12.48 -16.31 -3.42
N THR A 190 11.88 -17.41 -2.95
CA THR A 190 10.46 -17.72 -3.21
C THR A 190 9.50 -17.01 -2.26
N ILE A 191 9.95 -16.58 -1.09
CA ILE A 191 9.12 -15.84 -0.12
C ILE A 191 9.04 -14.33 -0.47
N ILE A 192 10.02 -13.80 -1.20
CA ILE A 192 10.11 -12.37 -1.58
C ILE A 192 9.33 -12.11 -2.86
#